data_0074b374fe8c96d90647693f55f6f577
#
_entry.id   0074b374fe8c96d90647693f55f6f577
#
_cell.length_a   1.000
_cell.length_b   1.000
_cell.length_c   1.000
_cell.angle_alpha   90.00
_cell.angle_beta   90.00
_cell.angle_gamma   90.00
#
_symmetry.space_group_name_H-M   'P 1'
#
loop_
_entity.id
_entity.type
_entity.pdbx_description
1 polymer ?
#
loop_
_entity_poly.entity_id
_entity_poly.type
_entity_poly.pdbx_seq_one_letter_code
_entity_poly.pdbx_strand_id
1 'polypeptide(L)'
;MNVAGIGIVFSRGRGLDALAAALREGWRAPTWRAVASLPGAEVPVYAVDDALLRDRAILGQMRRADRFTKMAVLAAADAVVDAGLAVAPGSTDVGIVVASGLGSHATAFRFLDEMLEFGEAAPSPTLFSRSVQNAAASHIALHLGAHGPTTTLTQFHLSFHQALLVASAWLSEGRCSHVLVGAAEECGAVMEYVCRERIRLAPDGRIEPLRFGAAPEAVPGEGSVFFVLARDRASRCYGTLEVAPAPSLDAADLVLVDSDGLTEDETPYRAVAGARAVAAYSPVYGSMMTGTAFHCAAALLMLRDRLRFAVPVTENPHRLTVPLLPEPSDPVRIECIRHGCGEQVGSVRISR
;
A
#
# COMPACT_ATOMS: atom_id res chain seq x y z
N MET A 1 10.24 -14.48 -4.96
CA MET A 1 11.17 -13.33 -4.96
C MET A 1 11.58 -13.06 -3.52
N ASN A 2 12.87 -12.90 -3.26
CA ASN A 2 13.38 -12.62 -1.91
C ASN A 2 13.24 -11.14 -1.58
N VAL A 3 12.80 -10.81 -0.35
CA VAL A 3 12.65 -9.43 0.12
C VAL A 3 13.89 -9.01 0.89
N ALA A 4 14.71 -8.15 0.28
CA ALA A 4 15.96 -7.66 0.87
C ALA A 4 15.76 -6.41 1.75
N GLY A 5 14.77 -5.58 1.45
CA GLY A 5 14.50 -4.35 2.21
C GLY A 5 13.06 -3.88 2.06
N ILE A 6 12.58 -3.12 3.04
CA ILE A 6 11.21 -2.62 3.13
C ILE A 6 11.26 -1.16 3.59
N GLY A 7 10.52 -0.29 2.89
CA GLY A 7 10.29 1.09 3.31
C GLY A 7 8.80 1.41 3.35
N ILE A 8 8.38 2.22 4.31
CA ILE A 8 6.97 2.54 4.52
C ILE A 8 6.79 3.95 5.04
N VAL A 9 5.76 4.63 4.54
CA VAL A 9 5.26 5.91 5.01
C VAL A 9 3.74 5.82 5.11
N PHE A 10 3.17 6.12 6.26
CA PHE A 10 1.73 6.04 6.47
C PHE A 10 1.28 6.99 7.59
N SER A 11 -0.01 7.02 7.89
CA SER A 11 -0.62 7.96 8.84
C SER A 11 0.00 7.97 10.25
N ARG A 12 0.64 6.87 10.65
CA ARG A 12 1.21 6.73 12.01
C ARG A 12 2.74 6.78 12.03
N GLY A 13 3.37 7.14 10.92
CA GLY A 13 4.80 7.35 10.87
C GLY A 13 5.50 6.84 9.63
N ARG A 14 6.81 6.63 9.76
CA ARG A 14 7.70 6.18 8.69
C ARG A 14 8.63 5.08 9.21
N GLY A 15 8.87 4.08 8.37
CA GLY A 15 9.75 2.95 8.65
C GLY A 15 9.06 1.77 9.36
N LEU A 16 9.76 0.64 9.39
CA LEU A 16 9.24 -0.63 9.91
C LEU A 16 8.94 -0.58 11.42
N ASP A 17 9.71 0.18 12.18
CA ASP A 17 9.48 0.31 13.63
C ASP A 17 8.18 1.07 13.92
N ALA A 18 7.84 2.08 13.10
CA ALA A 18 6.57 2.78 13.19
C ALA A 18 5.40 1.83 12.86
N LEU A 19 5.55 0.98 11.83
CA LEU A 19 4.55 -0.03 11.50
C LEU A 19 4.40 -1.05 12.63
N ALA A 20 5.50 -1.57 13.17
CA ALA A 20 5.47 -2.52 14.27
C ALA A 20 4.82 -1.94 15.53
N ALA A 21 5.09 -0.67 15.85
CA ALA A 21 4.46 0.03 16.96
C ALA A 21 2.95 0.20 16.72
N ALA A 22 2.56 0.59 15.51
CA ALA A 22 1.17 0.75 15.12
C ALA A 22 0.37 -0.56 15.19
N LEU A 23 0.95 -1.67 14.73
CA LEU A 23 0.34 -2.99 14.80
C LEU A 23 0.18 -3.49 16.25
N ARG A 24 1.12 -3.14 17.15
CA ARG A 24 1.00 -3.47 18.59
C ARG A 24 -0.04 -2.62 19.30
N GLU A 25 -0.14 -1.34 18.95
CA GLU A 25 -1.15 -0.43 19.52
C GLU A 25 -2.57 -0.75 19.01
N GLY A 26 -2.70 -1.26 17.78
CA GLY A 26 -3.98 -1.56 17.16
C GLY A 26 -4.68 -0.31 16.60
N TRP A 27 -6.00 -0.27 16.70
CA TRP A 27 -6.80 0.84 16.19
C TRP A 27 -6.51 2.17 16.91
N ARG A 28 -6.48 3.25 16.12
CA ARG A 28 -6.44 4.63 16.61
C ARG A 28 -7.44 5.43 15.78
N ALA A 29 -8.14 6.36 16.40
CA ALA A 29 -9.09 7.21 15.69
C ALA A 29 -8.42 7.97 14.54
N PRO A 30 -9.04 8.03 13.34
CA PRO A 30 -8.58 8.82 12.22
C PRO A 30 -8.75 10.32 12.50
N THR A 31 -8.16 11.14 11.63
CA THR A 31 -8.42 12.58 11.61
C THR A 31 -9.67 12.86 10.79
N TRP A 32 -10.59 13.67 11.30
CA TRP A 32 -11.74 14.15 10.53
C TRP A 32 -11.33 15.39 9.72
N ARG A 33 -11.63 15.37 8.42
CA ARG A 33 -11.33 16.45 7.49
C ARG A 33 -12.61 16.99 6.89
N ALA A 34 -12.74 18.33 6.85
CA ALA A 34 -13.84 18.97 6.13
C ALA A 34 -13.68 18.76 4.61
N VAL A 35 -14.76 18.40 3.94
CA VAL A 35 -14.78 18.26 2.48
C VAL A 35 -14.96 19.65 1.85
N ALA A 36 -13.92 20.15 1.19
CA ALA A 36 -13.87 21.54 0.71
C ALA A 36 -15.03 21.92 -0.24
N SER A 37 -15.53 20.96 -1.03
CA SER A 37 -16.65 21.14 -1.98
C SER A 37 -18.04 20.91 -1.39
N LEU A 38 -18.14 20.44 -0.13
CA LEU A 38 -19.42 20.11 0.55
C LEU A 38 -19.46 20.76 1.93
N PRO A 39 -19.99 22.00 2.06
CA PRO A 39 -20.04 22.69 3.34
C PRO A 39 -20.74 21.88 4.43
N GLY A 40 -20.10 21.73 5.59
CA GLY A 40 -20.62 20.96 6.73
C GLY A 40 -20.43 19.44 6.63
N ALA A 41 -19.86 18.93 5.54
CA ALA A 41 -19.52 17.51 5.42
C ALA A 41 -18.09 17.25 5.88
N GLU A 42 -17.88 16.13 6.58
CA GLU A 42 -16.57 15.66 7.01
C GLU A 42 -16.34 14.20 6.60
N VAL A 43 -15.09 13.82 6.45
CA VAL A 43 -14.64 12.43 6.21
C VAL A 43 -13.56 12.05 7.21
N PRO A 44 -13.61 10.83 7.79
CA PRO A 44 -12.52 10.28 8.56
C PRO A 44 -11.39 9.85 7.61
N VAL A 45 -10.14 10.25 7.88
CA VAL A 45 -8.99 9.93 7.01
C VAL A 45 -7.78 9.54 7.85
N TYR A 46 -7.14 8.44 7.48
CA TYR A 46 -5.79 8.08 7.95
C TYR A 46 -4.75 8.80 7.09
N ALA A 47 -4.49 10.06 7.42
CA ALA A 47 -3.62 10.93 6.67
C ALA A 47 -2.16 10.87 7.13
N VAL A 48 -1.23 10.91 6.19
CA VAL A 48 0.20 11.06 6.47
C VAL A 48 0.48 12.48 6.98
N ASP A 49 1.25 12.60 8.06
CA ASP A 49 1.63 13.91 8.58
C ASP A 49 2.53 14.66 7.58
N ASP A 50 2.18 15.90 7.29
CA ASP A 50 2.95 16.79 6.42
C ASP A 50 4.40 17.00 6.89
N ALA A 51 4.67 16.85 8.18
CA ALA A 51 6.02 16.94 8.72
C ALA A 51 6.95 15.86 8.13
N LEU A 52 6.43 14.64 7.90
CA LEU A 52 7.17 13.55 7.27
C LEU A 52 7.55 13.89 5.81
N LEU A 53 6.72 14.68 5.12
CA LEU A 53 6.93 15.08 3.73
C LEU A 53 7.86 16.31 3.57
N ARG A 54 8.52 16.73 4.65
CA ARG A 54 9.48 17.83 4.67
C ARG A 54 10.94 17.38 4.83
N ASP A 55 11.21 16.08 4.68
CA ASP A 55 12.57 15.52 4.72
C ASP A 55 13.45 16.15 3.62
N ARG A 56 14.35 17.07 4.03
CA ARG A 56 15.20 17.79 3.07
C ARG A 56 16.34 16.95 2.52
N ALA A 57 16.76 15.92 3.23
CA ALA A 57 17.85 15.05 2.78
C ALA A 57 17.44 14.25 1.53
N ILE A 58 16.20 13.75 1.52
CA ILE A 58 15.65 12.97 0.41
C ILE A 58 14.90 13.88 -0.57
N LEU A 59 14.05 14.78 -0.07
CA LEU A 59 13.13 15.58 -0.89
C LEU A 59 13.66 16.97 -1.28
N GLY A 60 14.93 17.29 -0.94
CA GLY A 60 15.49 18.64 -1.18
C GLY A 60 15.43 19.08 -2.65
N GLN A 61 15.65 18.14 -3.58
CA GLN A 61 15.56 18.38 -5.03
C GLN A 61 14.13 18.25 -5.56
N MET A 62 13.19 17.73 -4.74
CA MET A 62 11.80 17.45 -5.11
C MET A 62 10.79 18.41 -4.43
N ARG A 63 11.23 19.61 -4.08
CA ARG A 63 10.38 20.61 -3.36
C ARG A 63 9.03 20.85 -4.03
N ARG A 64 8.95 20.68 -5.34
CA ARG A 64 7.75 20.88 -6.14
C ARG A 64 6.99 19.59 -6.44
N ALA A 65 7.49 18.39 -6.07
CA ALA A 65 6.75 17.15 -6.25
C ALA A 65 5.45 17.17 -5.43
N ASP A 66 4.43 16.50 -5.97
CA ASP A 66 3.16 16.33 -5.27
C ASP A 66 3.27 15.41 -4.04
N ARG A 67 2.19 15.34 -3.27
CA ARG A 67 2.12 14.54 -2.04
C ARG A 67 2.31 13.06 -2.32
N PHE A 68 1.63 12.54 -3.34
CA PHE A 68 1.73 11.14 -3.79
C PHE A 68 3.18 10.76 -4.11
N THR A 69 3.84 11.55 -4.97
CA THR A 69 5.24 11.34 -5.34
C THR A 69 6.19 11.41 -4.14
N LYS A 70 5.99 12.35 -3.22
CA LYS A 70 6.82 12.46 -2.02
C LYS A 70 6.73 11.22 -1.14
N MET A 71 5.53 10.71 -0.87
CA MET A 71 5.34 9.47 -0.11
C MET A 71 6.03 8.28 -0.78
N ALA A 72 5.86 8.14 -2.10
CA ALA A 72 6.48 7.07 -2.87
C ALA A 72 8.02 7.12 -2.81
N VAL A 73 8.61 8.31 -3.01
CA VAL A 73 10.08 8.46 -2.97
C VAL A 73 10.64 8.20 -1.58
N LEU A 74 9.97 8.67 -0.52
CA LEU A 74 10.42 8.41 0.86
C LEU A 74 10.43 6.93 1.19
N ALA A 75 9.33 6.22 0.89
CA ALA A 75 9.25 4.78 1.14
C ALA A 75 10.24 4.00 0.27
N ALA A 76 10.43 4.39 -1.00
CA ALA A 76 11.40 3.79 -1.91
C ALA A 76 12.84 3.96 -1.42
N ALA A 77 13.22 5.17 -0.99
CA ALA A 77 14.55 5.46 -0.44
C ALA A 77 14.82 4.64 0.84
N ASP A 78 13.83 4.55 1.74
CA ASP A 78 13.95 3.74 2.96
C ASP A 78 14.13 2.26 2.64
N ALA A 79 13.41 1.72 1.64
CA ALA A 79 13.55 0.32 1.23
C ALA A 79 14.96 0.02 0.72
N VAL A 80 15.55 0.94 -0.06
CA VAL A 80 16.91 0.82 -0.58
C VAL A 80 17.94 0.87 0.55
N VAL A 81 17.76 1.79 1.52
CA VAL A 81 18.63 1.89 2.70
C VAL A 81 18.51 0.64 3.57
N ASP A 82 17.29 0.16 3.80
CA ASP A 82 17.04 -1.05 4.60
C ASP A 82 17.65 -2.31 3.94
N ALA A 83 17.61 -2.39 2.62
CA ALA A 83 18.27 -3.46 1.87
C ALA A 83 19.81 -3.39 1.91
N GLY A 84 20.38 -2.24 2.31
CA GLY A 84 21.81 -1.98 2.13
C GLY A 84 22.24 -1.96 0.66
N LEU A 85 21.29 -1.67 -0.26
CA LEU A 85 21.55 -1.72 -1.69
C LEU A 85 22.22 -0.42 -2.15
N ALA A 86 23.44 -0.55 -2.67
CA ALA A 86 24.15 0.56 -3.32
C ALA A 86 23.73 0.64 -4.80
N VAL A 87 23.03 1.70 -5.17
CA VAL A 87 22.67 1.96 -6.56
C VAL A 87 23.73 2.87 -7.17
N ALA A 88 24.52 2.34 -8.12
CA ALA A 88 25.48 3.17 -8.84
C ALA A 88 24.77 4.12 -9.79
N PRO A 89 25.20 5.41 -9.91
CA PRO A 89 24.61 6.34 -10.86
C PRO A 89 24.63 5.77 -12.29
N GLY A 90 23.48 5.80 -12.97
CA GLY A 90 23.31 5.24 -14.31
C GLY A 90 23.13 3.71 -14.35
N SER A 91 23.02 3.06 -13.21
CA SER A 91 22.81 1.61 -13.15
C SER A 91 21.50 1.20 -13.82
N THR A 92 21.58 0.19 -14.70
CA THR A 92 20.43 -0.49 -15.31
C THR A 92 19.98 -1.72 -14.53
N ASP A 93 20.66 -2.05 -13.43
CA ASP A 93 20.49 -3.30 -12.67
C ASP A 93 19.37 -3.23 -11.62
N VAL A 94 18.74 -2.07 -11.45
CA VAL A 94 17.61 -1.86 -10.55
C VAL A 94 16.38 -1.46 -11.35
N GLY A 95 15.38 -2.34 -11.38
CA GLY A 95 14.05 -2.05 -11.94
C GLY A 95 13.18 -1.32 -10.93
N ILE A 96 12.21 -0.52 -11.40
CA ILE A 96 11.28 0.22 -10.55
C ILE A 96 9.85 -0.02 -11.03
N VAL A 97 8.98 -0.53 -10.13
CA VAL A 97 7.57 -0.78 -10.41
C VAL A 97 6.73 -0.10 -9.35
N VAL A 98 5.89 0.86 -9.74
CA VAL A 98 4.96 1.55 -8.85
C VAL A 98 3.54 1.08 -9.11
N ALA A 99 2.83 0.69 -8.06
CA ALA A 99 1.41 0.38 -8.11
C ALA A 99 0.60 1.50 -7.45
N SER A 100 -0.56 1.81 -8.01
CA SER A 100 -1.55 2.69 -7.39
C SER A 100 -2.94 2.36 -7.93
N GLY A 101 -3.97 2.61 -7.16
CA GLY A 101 -5.35 2.51 -7.64
C GLY A 101 -5.67 3.62 -8.63
N LEU A 102 -5.29 4.86 -8.31
CA LEU A 102 -5.67 6.06 -9.06
C LEU A 102 -4.48 6.98 -9.40
N GLY A 103 -3.28 6.73 -8.87
CA GLY A 103 -2.09 7.55 -9.06
C GLY A 103 -2.19 8.93 -8.40
N SER A 104 -1.49 9.92 -8.97
CA SER A 104 -1.47 11.31 -8.50
C SER A 104 -2.75 12.08 -8.91
N HIS A 105 -3.91 11.56 -8.51
CA HIS A 105 -5.22 12.08 -8.92
C HIS A 105 -5.44 13.55 -8.49
N ALA A 106 -4.98 13.96 -7.31
CA ALA A 106 -5.14 15.34 -6.87
C ALA A 106 -4.44 16.33 -7.82
N THR A 107 -3.27 15.97 -8.33
CA THR A 107 -2.53 16.76 -9.31
C THR A 107 -3.21 16.72 -10.69
N ALA A 108 -3.73 15.55 -11.09
CA ALA A 108 -4.46 15.40 -12.36
C ALA A 108 -5.74 16.24 -12.38
N PHE A 109 -6.52 16.22 -11.30
CA PHE A 109 -7.72 17.07 -11.18
C PHE A 109 -7.37 18.56 -11.19
N ARG A 110 -6.33 18.97 -10.47
CA ARG A 110 -5.88 20.36 -10.51
C ARG A 110 -5.48 20.80 -11.92
N PHE A 111 -4.82 19.93 -12.69
CA PHE A 111 -4.49 20.19 -14.08
C PHE A 111 -5.75 20.40 -14.93
N LEU A 112 -6.77 19.57 -14.75
CA LEU A 112 -8.05 19.69 -15.44
C LEU A 112 -8.82 20.95 -15.01
N ASP A 113 -8.83 21.28 -13.73
CA ASP A 113 -9.48 22.50 -13.22
C ASP A 113 -8.85 23.76 -13.84
N GLU A 114 -7.51 23.85 -13.91
CA GLU A 114 -6.83 24.97 -14.55
C GLU A 114 -7.19 25.08 -16.05
N MET A 115 -7.37 23.93 -16.75
CA MET A 115 -7.83 23.94 -18.15
C MET A 115 -9.27 24.44 -18.27
N LEU A 116 -10.17 23.98 -17.41
CA LEU A 116 -11.58 24.34 -17.45
C LEU A 116 -11.81 25.82 -17.08
N GLU A 117 -11.05 26.34 -16.13
CA GLU A 117 -11.22 27.72 -15.63
C GLU A 117 -10.53 28.74 -16.54
N PHE A 118 -9.33 28.46 -17.06
CA PHE A 118 -8.49 29.43 -17.75
C PHE A 118 -8.21 29.08 -19.24
N GLY A 119 -8.73 27.94 -19.72
CA GLY A 119 -8.53 27.48 -21.09
C GLY A 119 -7.32 26.54 -21.27
N GLU A 120 -7.26 25.90 -22.44
CA GLU A 120 -6.31 24.83 -22.76
C GLU A 120 -4.83 25.23 -22.68
N ALA A 121 -4.51 26.51 -22.84
CA ALA A 121 -3.14 27.05 -22.78
C ALA A 121 -2.68 27.43 -21.36
N ALA A 122 -3.58 27.39 -20.37
CA ALA A 122 -3.29 27.86 -19.03
C ALA A 122 -2.42 26.91 -18.20
N PRO A 123 -2.62 25.57 -18.20
CA PRO A 123 -1.86 24.67 -17.35
C PRO A 123 -0.37 24.66 -17.69
N SER A 124 0.47 24.74 -16.65
CA SER A 124 1.91 24.71 -16.87
C SER A 124 2.39 23.31 -17.32
N PRO A 125 3.44 23.22 -18.20
CA PRO A 125 4.07 21.95 -18.54
C PRO A 125 4.55 21.16 -17.32
N THR A 126 4.92 21.87 -16.25
CA THR A 126 5.32 21.26 -14.98
C THR A 126 4.14 20.58 -14.27
N LEU A 127 2.94 21.16 -14.32
CA LEU A 127 1.75 20.55 -13.74
C LEU A 127 1.35 19.31 -14.55
N PHE A 128 1.38 19.40 -15.88
CA PHE A 128 1.16 18.26 -16.77
C PHE A 128 2.12 17.09 -16.46
N SER A 129 3.44 17.36 -16.40
CA SER A 129 4.43 16.30 -16.16
C SER A 129 4.29 15.59 -14.80
N ARG A 130 3.52 16.16 -13.86
CA ARG A 130 3.22 15.57 -12.55
C ARG A 130 1.85 14.91 -12.47
N SER A 131 0.95 15.25 -13.39
CA SER A 131 -0.39 14.65 -13.45
C SER A 131 -0.40 13.26 -14.08
N VAL A 132 0.69 12.86 -14.75
CA VAL A 132 0.79 11.55 -15.38
C VAL A 132 1.14 10.46 -14.38
N GLN A 133 0.59 9.26 -14.59
CA GLN A 133 0.68 8.14 -13.64
C GLN A 133 2.12 7.72 -13.31
N ASN A 134 3.05 7.84 -14.25
CA ASN A 134 4.44 7.43 -14.07
C ASN A 134 5.34 8.49 -13.38
N ALA A 135 4.78 9.61 -12.96
CA ALA A 135 5.56 10.69 -12.34
C ALA A 135 6.34 10.20 -11.11
N ALA A 136 5.68 9.45 -10.21
CA ALA A 136 6.34 8.91 -9.01
C ALA A 136 7.48 7.96 -9.35
N ALA A 137 7.28 7.02 -10.30
CA ALA A 137 8.32 6.09 -10.74
C ALA A 137 9.53 6.82 -11.33
N SER A 138 9.28 7.86 -12.14
CA SER A 138 10.34 8.72 -12.70
C SER A 138 11.13 9.46 -11.61
N HIS A 139 10.44 10.00 -10.60
CA HIS A 139 11.09 10.67 -9.47
C HIS A 139 11.91 9.72 -8.60
N ILE A 140 11.46 8.49 -8.38
CA ILE A 140 12.24 7.46 -7.70
C ILE A 140 13.50 7.14 -8.50
N ALA A 141 13.38 6.93 -9.82
CA ALA A 141 14.52 6.66 -10.71
C ALA A 141 15.56 7.79 -10.66
N LEU A 142 15.10 9.04 -10.75
CA LEU A 142 15.96 10.23 -10.64
C LEU A 142 16.65 10.32 -9.29
N HIS A 143 15.93 10.07 -8.19
CA HIS A 143 16.48 10.12 -6.83
C HIS A 143 17.59 9.08 -6.63
N LEU A 144 17.38 7.87 -7.13
CA LEU A 144 18.32 6.77 -7.00
C LEU A 144 19.45 6.80 -8.05
N GLY A 145 19.32 7.62 -9.09
CA GLY A 145 20.21 7.57 -10.26
C GLY A 145 20.09 6.26 -11.05
N ALA A 146 18.94 5.58 -10.96
CA ALA A 146 18.70 4.30 -11.62
C ALA A 146 18.18 4.51 -13.05
N HIS A 147 18.71 3.74 -14.00
CA HIS A 147 18.36 3.75 -15.43
C HIS A 147 17.78 2.39 -15.90
N GLY A 148 17.41 1.53 -14.97
CA GLY A 148 16.78 0.23 -15.25
C GLY A 148 15.33 0.35 -15.73
N PRO A 149 14.69 -0.78 -16.03
CA PRO A 149 13.31 -0.79 -16.49
C PRO A 149 12.39 -0.17 -15.43
N THR A 150 11.50 0.73 -15.88
CA THR A 150 10.64 1.51 -14.98
C THR A 150 9.22 1.54 -15.52
N THR A 151 8.23 1.24 -14.67
CA THR A 151 6.81 1.28 -15.05
C THR A 151 5.90 1.64 -13.86
N THR A 152 4.69 2.08 -14.17
CA THR A 152 3.61 2.28 -13.20
C THR A 152 2.39 1.49 -13.64
N LEU A 153 1.72 0.85 -12.70
CA LEU A 153 0.55 0.01 -12.94
C LEU A 153 -0.63 0.54 -12.13
N THR A 154 -1.75 0.72 -12.84
CA THR A 154 -3.03 1.12 -12.25
C THR A 154 -4.10 0.13 -12.65
N GLN A 155 -4.53 -0.69 -11.71
CA GLN A 155 -5.59 -1.68 -11.86
C GLN A 155 -6.43 -1.75 -10.57
N PHE A 156 -6.80 -0.59 -10.04
CA PHE A 156 -7.59 -0.50 -8.81
C PHE A 156 -7.05 -1.43 -7.70
N HIS A 157 -7.90 -2.32 -7.19
CA HIS A 157 -7.59 -3.21 -6.07
C HIS A 157 -6.46 -4.22 -6.34
N LEU A 158 -6.18 -4.56 -7.59
CA LEU A 158 -5.16 -5.54 -7.95
C LEU A 158 -3.86 -4.94 -8.49
N SER A 159 -3.71 -3.61 -8.43
CA SER A 159 -2.52 -2.90 -8.94
C SER A 159 -1.22 -3.45 -8.34
N PHE A 160 -1.19 -3.72 -7.03
CA PHE A 160 0.02 -4.24 -6.38
C PHE A 160 0.33 -5.70 -6.79
N HIS A 161 -0.69 -6.53 -6.98
CA HIS A 161 -0.50 -7.91 -7.49
C HIS A 161 0.11 -7.90 -8.90
N GLN A 162 -0.38 -7.02 -9.78
CA GLN A 162 0.18 -6.85 -11.12
C GLN A 162 1.62 -6.33 -11.09
N ALA A 163 1.92 -5.41 -10.18
CA ALA A 163 3.28 -4.92 -9.98
C ALA A 163 4.26 -6.04 -9.55
N LEU A 164 3.82 -6.93 -8.66
CA LEU A 164 4.61 -8.10 -8.27
C LEU A 164 4.82 -9.08 -9.42
N LEU A 165 3.81 -9.29 -10.29
CA LEU A 165 3.96 -10.12 -11.49
C LEU A 165 5.00 -9.56 -12.45
N VAL A 166 4.96 -8.23 -12.69
CA VAL A 166 5.97 -7.56 -13.53
C VAL A 166 7.36 -7.66 -12.91
N ALA A 167 7.48 -7.42 -11.59
CA ALA A 167 8.75 -7.57 -10.88
C ALA A 167 9.31 -9.00 -10.99
N SER A 168 8.43 -10.01 -10.84
CA SER A 168 8.79 -11.43 -11.00
C SER A 168 9.29 -11.74 -12.42
N ALA A 169 8.60 -11.23 -13.45
CA ALA A 169 9.00 -11.40 -14.83
C ALA A 169 10.39 -10.78 -15.11
N TRP A 170 10.61 -9.54 -14.69
CA TRP A 170 11.91 -8.86 -14.90
C TRP A 170 13.06 -9.56 -14.21
N LEU A 171 12.87 -10.04 -12.98
CA LEU A 171 13.88 -10.82 -12.27
C LEU A 171 14.15 -12.17 -12.95
N SER A 172 13.10 -12.89 -13.39
CA SER A 172 13.23 -14.20 -14.03
C SER A 172 13.89 -14.11 -15.40
N GLU A 173 13.58 -13.05 -16.17
CA GLU A 173 14.18 -12.77 -17.48
C GLU A 173 15.61 -12.20 -17.38
N GLY A 174 16.06 -11.86 -16.17
CA GLY A 174 17.39 -11.26 -15.96
C GLY A 174 17.52 -9.85 -16.49
N ARG A 175 16.42 -9.09 -16.58
CA ARG A 175 16.47 -7.67 -17.00
C ARG A 175 17.19 -6.79 -15.97
N CYS A 176 17.12 -7.18 -14.71
CA CYS A 176 17.80 -6.54 -13.60
C CYS A 176 18.00 -7.57 -12.47
N SER A 177 18.93 -7.32 -11.55
CA SER A 177 19.15 -8.19 -10.39
C SER A 177 18.24 -7.85 -9.21
N HIS A 178 17.78 -6.59 -9.13
CA HIS A 178 16.88 -6.09 -8.11
C HIS A 178 15.69 -5.37 -8.74
N VAL A 179 14.53 -5.49 -8.11
CA VAL A 179 13.36 -4.67 -8.44
C VAL A 179 12.87 -3.96 -7.18
N LEU A 180 12.82 -2.65 -7.25
CA LEU A 180 12.13 -1.82 -6.27
C LEU A 180 10.66 -1.75 -6.66
N VAL A 181 9.81 -2.54 -6.01
CA VAL A 181 8.38 -2.60 -6.26
C VAL A 181 7.62 -2.09 -5.06
N GLY A 182 6.60 -1.28 -5.29
CA GLY A 182 5.80 -0.76 -4.18
C GLY A 182 4.47 -0.19 -4.62
N ALA A 183 3.74 0.27 -3.63
CA ALA A 183 2.43 0.87 -3.78
C ALA A 183 2.38 2.24 -3.10
N ALA A 184 1.61 3.15 -3.68
CA ALA A 184 1.32 4.44 -3.10
C ALA A 184 -0.13 4.83 -3.35
N GLU A 185 -0.76 5.45 -2.34
CA GLU A 185 -2.09 6.03 -2.43
C GLU A 185 -2.10 7.39 -1.74
N GLU A 186 -2.85 8.33 -2.29
CA GLU A 186 -3.13 9.63 -1.66
C GLU A 186 -4.61 9.81 -1.40
N CYS A 187 -4.95 10.63 -0.40
CA CYS A 187 -6.32 11.03 -0.10
C CYS A 187 -6.38 12.56 -0.07
N GLY A 188 -6.57 13.16 -1.25
CA GLY A 188 -6.74 14.60 -1.42
C GLY A 188 -8.21 14.99 -1.55
N ALA A 189 -8.49 16.29 -1.74
CA ALA A 189 -9.84 16.87 -1.75
C ALA A 189 -10.84 16.15 -2.68
N VAL A 190 -10.38 15.66 -3.83
CA VAL A 190 -11.23 14.92 -4.77
C VAL A 190 -11.63 13.57 -4.18
N MET A 191 -10.68 12.84 -3.58
CA MET A 191 -10.99 11.56 -2.95
C MET A 191 -11.84 11.74 -1.69
N GLU A 192 -11.64 12.80 -0.92
CA GLU A 192 -12.51 13.15 0.21
C GLU A 192 -13.97 13.35 -0.26
N TYR A 193 -14.16 14.06 -1.39
CA TYR A 193 -15.48 14.21 -2.02
C TYR A 193 -16.05 12.87 -2.50
N VAL A 194 -15.27 12.08 -3.27
CA VAL A 194 -15.72 10.77 -3.77
C VAL A 194 -16.05 9.82 -2.62
N CYS A 195 -15.22 9.78 -1.58
CA CYS A 195 -15.48 8.95 -0.41
C CYS A 195 -16.78 9.37 0.29
N ARG A 196 -17.04 10.67 0.42
CA ARG A 196 -18.26 11.17 1.05
C ARG A 196 -19.51 10.82 0.26
N GLU A 197 -19.46 10.90 -1.08
CA GLU A 197 -20.61 10.75 -1.97
C GLU A 197 -20.86 9.32 -2.44
N ARG A 198 -19.83 8.48 -2.49
CA ARG A 198 -19.87 7.19 -3.16
C ARG A 198 -19.46 5.99 -2.31
N ILE A 199 -18.79 6.22 -1.19
CA ILE A 199 -18.32 5.17 -0.31
C ILE A 199 -19.11 5.25 1.01
N ARG A 200 -19.48 4.10 1.55
CA ARG A 200 -20.04 4.03 2.88
C ARG A 200 -18.93 4.20 3.90
N LEU A 201 -18.91 5.37 4.54
CA LEU A 201 -17.91 5.68 5.57
C LEU A 201 -18.33 5.11 6.92
N ALA A 202 -17.36 4.60 7.68
CA ALA A 202 -17.55 4.18 9.05
C ALA A 202 -17.89 5.42 9.92
N PRO A 203 -19.07 5.45 10.58
CA PRO A 203 -19.56 6.65 11.26
C PRO A 203 -18.75 7.03 12.49
N ASP A 204 -18.03 6.09 13.09
CA ASP A 204 -17.11 6.25 14.21
C ASP A 204 -15.63 6.26 13.79
N GLY A 205 -15.35 6.18 12.48
CA GLY A 205 -14.00 6.10 11.94
C GLY A 205 -13.32 4.75 12.15
N ARG A 206 -14.10 3.67 12.39
CA ARG A 206 -13.55 2.33 12.62
C ARG A 206 -13.99 1.35 11.55
N ILE A 207 -13.03 0.75 10.85
CA ILE A 207 -13.29 -0.34 9.90
C ILE A 207 -13.50 -1.63 10.69
N GLU A 208 -14.54 -2.40 10.33
CA GLU A 208 -14.78 -3.75 10.89
C GLU A 208 -14.58 -4.83 9.80
N PRO A 209 -13.34 -5.23 9.52
CA PRO A 209 -12.98 -6.00 8.32
C PRO A 209 -13.45 -7.46 8.35
N LEU A 210 -13.89 -7.99 9.51
CA LEU A 210 -14.32 -9.38 9.62
C LEU A 210 -15.85 -9.56 9.54
N ARG A 211 -16.59 -8.51 9.20
CA ARG A 211 -18.06 -8.59 8.98
C ARG A 211 -18.40 -9.33 7.70
N PHE A 212 -17.61 -9.22 6.64
CA PHE A 212 -17.80 -9.85 5.33
C PHE A 212 -19.22 -9.73 4.79
N GLY A 213 -19.74 -8.53 4.74
CA GLY A 213 -21.10 -8.26 4.30
C GLY A 213 -21.18 -7.43 3.03
N ALA A 214 -22.41 -7.27 2.51
CA ALA A 214 -22.71 -6.29 1.49
C ALA A 214 -22.65 -4.87 2.07
N ALA A 215 -22.27 -3.89 1.25
CA ALA A 215 -22.11 -2.49 1.63
C ALA A 215 -21.23 -2.29 2.89
N PRO A 216 -19.99 -2.78 2.89
CA PRO A 216 -19.06 -2.62 4.00
C PRO A 216 -18.71 -1.13 4.22
N GLU A 217 -18.16 -0.82 5.39
CA GLU A 217 -17.80 0.54 5.77
C GLU A 217 -16.30 0.74 5.66
N ALA A 218 -15.88 1.88 5.08
CA ALA A 218 -14.49 2.24 4.86
C ALA A 218 -14.07 3.47 5.67
N VAL A 219 -12.77 3.59 5.88
CA VAL A 219 -12.10 4.81 6.34
C VAL A 219 -10.91 5.06 5.41
N PRO A 220 -10.97 6.03 4.51
CA PRO A 220 -9.89 6.29 3.56
C PRO A 220 -8.53 6.44 4.24
N GLY A 221 -7.51 5.86 3.64
CA GLY A 221 -6.12 5.99 4.05
C GLY A 221 -5.22 6.49 2.94
N GLU A 222 -4.06 7.02 3.31
CA GLU A 222 -2.98 7.32 2.39
C GLU A 222 -1.65 6.81 2.92
N GLY A 223 -0.73 6.54 2.01
CA GLY A 223 0.60 6.08 2.37
C GLY A 223 1.30 5.38 1.21
N SER A 224 2.47 4.84 1.51
CA SER A 224 3.28 4.15 0.53
C SER A 224 4.11 3.05 1.19
N VAL A 225 4.24 1.91 0.51
CA VAL A 225 5.09 0.79 0.90
C VAL A 225 5.91 0.36 -0.31
N PHE A 226 7.22 0.21 -0.12
CA PHE A 226 8.13 -0.31 -1.12
C PHE A 226 8.95 -1.47 -0.59
N PHE A 227 9.27 -2.41 -1.50
CA PHE A 227 10.09 -3.60 -1.26
C PHE A 227 11.24 -3.62 -2.26
N VAL A 228 12.44 -3.91 -1.79
CA VAL A 228 13.55 -4.32 -2.67
C VAL A 228 13.47 -5.83 -2.82
N LEU A 229 13.15 -6.28 -4.02
CA LEU A 229 13.07 -7.70 -4.37
C LEU A 229 14.31 -8.13 -5.16
N ALA A 230 14.81 -9.33 -4.86
CA ALA A 230 15.92 -9.96 -5.56
C ALA A 230 15.57 -11.40 -5.94
N ARG A 231 16.23 -11.93 -7.00
CA ARG A 231 16.14 -13.34 -7.37
C ARG A 231 16.82 -14.19 -6.32
N ASP A 232 18.05 -13.85 -6.01
CA ASP A 232 18.89 -14.59 -5.09
C ASP A 232 18.69 -14.09 -3.65
N ARG A 233 18.88 -14.99 -2.69
CA ARG A 233 18.75 -14.63 -1.29
C ARG A 233 19.90 -13.75 -0.84
N ALA A 234 19.59 -12.52 -0.45
CA ALA A 234 20.55 -11.62 0.15
C ALA A 234 20.94 -12.10 1.57
N SER A 235 22.06 -11.58 2.08
CA SER A 235 22.51 -11.82 3.46
C SER A 235 21.43 -11.39 4.49
N ARG A 236 20.72 -10.31 4.19
CA ARG A 236 19.52 -9.88 4.88
C ARG A 236 18.32 -10.22 4.01
N CYS A 237 17.39 -10.99 4.53
CA CYS A 237 16.17 -11.39 3.83
C CYS A 237 15.02 -11.50 4.85
N TYR A 238 13.95 -10.75 4.62
CA TYR A 238 12.75 -10.78 5.45
C TYR A 238 11.89 -12.02 5.20
N GLY A 239 12.02 -12.61 4.02
CA GLY A 239 11.23 -13.72 3.51
C GLY A 239 11.04 -13.60 2.01
N THR A 240 10.09 -14.35 1.48
CA THR A 240 9.77 -14.36 0.05
C THR A 240 8.36 -13.83 -0.20
N LEU A 241 8.17 -13.17 -1.35
CA LEU A 241 6.87 -12.80 -1.91
C LEU A 241 6.66 -13.56 -3.22
N GLU A 242 5.48 -14.14 -3.37
CA GLU A 242 5.03 -14.85 -4.57
C GLU A 242 3.57 -14.51 -4.84
N VAL A 243 3.25 -14.08 -6.05
CA VAL A 243 1.84 -13.97 -6.48
C VAL A 243 1.32 -15.38 -6.75
N ALA A 244 0.35 -15.80 -5.97
CA ALA A 244 -0.26 -17.12 -6.14
C ALA A 244 -1.44 -17.05 -7.11
N PRO A 245 -1.61 -18.06 -8.00
CA PRO A 245 -2.73 -18.09 -8.95
C PRO A 245 -4.08 -18.26 -8.26
N ALA A 246 -4.08 -18.82 -7.05
CA ALA A 246 -5.25 -18.95 -6.17
C ALA A 246 -4.79 -19.01 -4.71
N PRO A 247 -5.63 -18.54 -3.75
CA PRO A 247 -5.35 -18.68 -2.34
C PRO A 247 -5.22 -20.14 -1.91
N SER A 248 -4.29 -20.44 -1.00
CA SER A 248 -4.06 -21.78 -0.46
C SER A 248 -4.27 -21.76 1.06
N LEU A 249 -5.53 -21.72 1.48
CA LEU A 249 -5.95 -21.51 2.86
C LEU A 249 -5.45 -22.59 3.83
N ASP A 250 -5.56 -23.86 3.42
CA ASP A 250 -5.20 -25.02 4.28
C ASP A 250 -3.70 -25.08 4.60
N ALA A 251 -2.87 -24.57 3.70
CA ALA A 251 -1.42 -24.57 3.85
C ALA A 251 -0.88 -23.30 4.53
N ALA A 252 -1.71 -22.29 4.75
CA ALA A 252 -1.33 -21.05 5.42
C ALA A 252 -1.43 -21.19 6.95
N ASP A 253 -0.44 -20.69 7.67
CA ASP A 253 -0.49 -20.57 9.13
C ASP A 253 -1.36 -19.39 9.56
N LEU A 254 -1.46 -18.37 8.69
CA LEU A 254 -2.26 -17.18 8.87
C LEU A 254 -2.73 -16.66 7.50
N VAL A 255 -3.97 -16.25 7.40
CA VAL A 255 -4.53 -15.54 6.25
C VAL A 255 -4.78 -14.09 6.60
N LEU A 256 -4.18 -13.18 5.87
CA LEU A 256 -4.47 -11.74 5.97
C LEU A 256 -5.49 -11.37 4.90
N VAL A 257 -6.59 -10.75 5.31
CA VAL A 257 -7.64 -10.29 4.40
C VAL A 257 -7.66 -8.77 4.30
N ASP A 258 -7.75 -8.28 3.08
CA ASP A 258 -7.81 -6.86 2.74
C ASP A 258 -9.28 -6.38 2.67
N SER A 259 -10.08 -6.79 3.65
CA SER A 259 -11.47 -6.38 3.80
C SER A 259 -11.49 -4.98 4.43
N ASP A 260 -11.54 -3.95 3.60
CA ASP A 260 -11.32 -2.55 3.99
C ASP A 260 -12.48 -1.61 3.62
N GLY A 261 -13.58 -2.17 3.11
CA GLY A 261 -14.78 -1.41 2.77
C GLY A 261 -14.77 -0.71 1.41
N LEU A 262 -13.72 -0.89 0.60
CA LEU A 262 -13.66 -0.25 -0.74
C LEU A 262 -14.34 -1.06 -1.84
N THR A 263 -14.70 -2.31 -1.59
CA THR A 263 -15.50 -3.15 -2.50
C THR A 263 -16.97 -3.07 -2.11
N GLU A 264 -17.88 -3.14 -3.09
CA GLU A 264 -19.33 -3.07 -2.83
C GLU A 264 -19.86 -4.27 -2.02
N ASP A 265 -19.20 -5.42 -2.16
CA ASP A 265 -19.56 -6.66 -1.45
C ASP A 265 -18.29 -7.40 -1.00
N GLU A 266 -18.19 -7.63 0.29
CA GLU A 266 -17.12 -8.39 0.92
C GLU A 266 -17.54 -9.82 1.29
N THR A 267 -18.75 -10.26 0.91
CA THR A 267 -19.21 -11.64 1.13
C THR A 267 -18.23 -12.71 0.63
N PRO A 268 -17.49 -12.53 -0.49
CA PRO A 268 -16.51 -13.50 -0.95
C PRO A 268 -15.40 -13.81 0.06
N TYR A 269 -15.07 -12.89 0.99
CA TYR A 269 -14.10 -13.18 2.05
C TYR A 269 -14.55 -14.28 3.02
N ARG A 270 -15.83 -14.65 3.05
CA ARG A 270 -16.33 -15.78 3.87
C ARG A 270 -15.65 -17.11 3.51
N ALA A 271 -15.07 -17.22 2.33
CA ALA A 271 -14.28 -18.39 1.93
C ALA A 271 -13.12 -18.69 2.88
N VAL A 272 -12.62 -17.69 3.64
CA VAL A 272 -11.52 -17.89 4.61
C VAL A 272 -11.96 -18.58 5.91
N ALA A 273 -13.24 -18.92 6.08
CA ALA A 273 -13.76 -19.58 7.28
C ALA A 273 -13.08 -20.93 7.60
N GLY A 274 -12.47 -21.59 6.59
CA GLY A 274 -11.68 -22.82 6.77
C GLY A 274 -10.20 -22.58 7.12
N ALA A 275 -9.72 -21.35 7.14
CA ALA A 275 -8.31 -21.05 7.44
C ALA A 275 -7.99 -21.32 8.92
N ARG A 276 -6.72 -21.69 9.21
CA ARG A 276 -6.23 -21.93 10.58
C ARG A 276 -6.33 -20.70 11.48
N ALA A 277 -5.99 -19.53 10.94
CA ALA A 277 -6.16 -18.22 11.57
C ALA A 277 -6.36 -17.15 10.51
N VAL A 278 -7.14 -16.11 10.85
CA VAL A 278 -7.44 -14.97 9.98
C VAL A 278 -7.12 -13.67 10.71
N ALA A 279 -6.55 -12.72 9.99
CA ALA A 279 -6.28 -11.38 10.50
C ALA A 279 -6.56 -10.30 9.44
N ALA A 280 -6.77 -9.07 9.90
CA ALA A 280 -6.91 -7.89 9.04
C ALA A 280 -6.41 -6.66 9.78
N TYR A 281 -5.65 -5.82 9.11
CA TYR A 281 -5.01 -4.65 9.72
C TYR A 281 -5.38 -3.33 9.04
N SER A 282 -6.36 -3.33 8.14
CA SER A 282 -6.93 -2.09 7.57
C SER A 282 -7.34 -1.06 8.65
N PRO A 283 -7.83 -1.44 9.87
CA PRO A 283 -8.11 -0.46 10.92
C PRO A 283 -6.88 0.28 11.46
N VAL A 284 -5.67 -0.16 11.11
CA VAL A 284 -4.41 0.47 11.57
C VAL A 284 -3.94 1.58 10.63
N TYR A 285 -4.20 1.45 9.31
CA TYR A 285 -3.67 2.35 8.27
C TYR A 285 -4.73 2.88 7.30
N GLY A 286 -5.97 2.39 7.40
CA GLY A 286 -7.08 2.82 6.57
C GLY A 286 -7.31 1.97 5.32
N SER A 287 -8.39 2.31 4.63
CA SER A 287 -8.81 1.69 3.38
C SER A 287 -8.01 2.23 2.22
N MET A 288 -7.32 1.37 1.49
CA MET A 288 -6.52 1.73 0.32
C MET A 288 -6.66 0.66 -0.77
N MET A 289 -6.80 1.07 -2.03
CA MET A 289 -6.91 0.12 -3.15
C MET A 289 -5.71 -0.82 -3.23
N THR A 290 -4.53 -0.34 -2.85
CA THR A 290 -3.29 -1.12 -2.78
C THR A 290 -2.92 -1.58 -1.37
N GLY A 291 -3.90 -1.68 -0.45
CA GLY A 291 -3.73 -2.07 0.96
C GLY A 291 -2.97 -3.38 1.17
N THR A 292 -3.05 -4.32 0.21
CA THR A 292 -2.28 -5.58 0.23
C THR A 292 -0.79 -5.37 0.41
N ALA A 293 -0.21 -4.26 -0.08
CA ALA A 293 1.21 -3.95 0.16
C ALA A 293 1.51 -3.76 1.66
N PHE A 294 0.60 -3.12 2.39
CA PHE A 294 0.72 -2.95 3.84
C PHE A 294 0.56 -4.29 4.59
N HIS A 295 -0.37 -5.15 4.15
CA HIS A 295 -0.51 -6.50 4.69
C HIS A 295 0.74 -7.34 4.44
N CYS A 296 1.35 -7.25 3.26
CA CYS A 296 2.63 -7.91 2.98
C CYS A 296 3.76 -7.42 3.90
N ALA A 297 3.84 -6.12 4.15
CA ALA A 297 4.81 -5.56 5.11
C ALA A 297 4.56 -6.07 6.53
N ALA A 298 3.29 -6.11 6.99
CA ALA A 298 2.91 -6.66 8.28
C ALA A 298 3.26 -8.15 8.39
N ALA A 299 2.98 -8.94 7.35
CA ALA A 299 3.32 -10.37 7.30
C ALA A 299 4.84 -10.60 7.40
N LEU A 300 5.64 -9.83 6.66
CA LEU A 300 7.11 -9.92 6.72
C LEU A 300 7.67 -9.53 8.10
N LEU A 301 7.03 -8.54 8.77
CA LEU A 301 7.35 -8.23 10.18
C LEU A 301 7.03 -9.39 11.11
N MET A 302 5.89 -10.07 10.93
CA MET A 302 5.54 -11.25 11.73
C MET A 302 6.55 -12.39 11.56
N LEU A 303 7.04 -12.62 10.34
CA LEU A 303 8.09 -13.60 10.07
C LEU A 303 9.41 -13.21 10.75
N ARG A 304 9.80 -11.93 10.66
CA ARG A 304 11.04 -11.40 11.25
C ARG A 304 11.01 -11.48 12.79
N ASP A 305 9.93 -10.98 13.37
CA ASP A 305 9.80 -10.79 14.83
C ASP A 305 9.29 -12.05 15.53
N ARG A 306 8.87 -13.10 14.79
CA ARG A 306 8.25 -14.31 15.30
C ARG A 306 7.07 -14.00 16.21
N LEU A 307 6.20 -13.13 15.74
CA LEU A 307 5.08 -12.58 16.49
C LEU A 307 3.85 -12.45 15.60
N ARG A 308 2.69 -12.90 16.07
CA ARG A 308 1.39 -12.50 15.51
C ARG A 308 0.90 -11.26 16.26
N PHE A 309 0.57 -10.22 15.53
CA PHE A 309 -0.04 -9.02 16.12
C PHE A 309 -1.52 -9.26 16.40
N ALA A 310 -2.05 -8.60 17.43
CA ALA A 310 -3.48 -8.60 17.70
C ALA A 310 -4.25 -7.93 16.55
N VAL A 311 -5.39 -8.52 16.20
CA VAL A 311 -6.28 -7.94 15.19
C VAL A 311 -7.18 -6.89 15.85
N PRO A 312 -7.18 -5.63 15.40
CA PRO A 312 -7.91 -4.55 16.05
C PRO A 312 -9.38 -4.50 15.60
N VAL A 313 -10.13 -5.57 15.87
CA VAL A 313 -11.56 -5.71 15.54
C VAL A 313 -12.41 -5.78 16.79
N THR A 314 -13.67 -5.34 16.70
CA THR A 314 -14.67 -5.49 17.78
C THR A 314 -15.67 -6.59 17.48
N GLU A 315 -15.80 -6.99 16.23
CA GLU A 315 -16.77 -7.98 15.78
C GLU A 315 -16.10 -9.15 15.05
N ASN A 316 -16.62 -10.34 15.30
CA ASN A 316 -16.24 -11.58 14.61
C ASN A 316 -17.49 -12.44 14.41
N PRO A 317 -18.45 -12.02 13.57
CA PRO A 317 -19.72 -12.71 13.42
C PRO A 317 -19.58 -14.09 12.82
N HIS A 318 -18.49 -14.35 12.08
CA HIS A 318 -18.20 -15.64 11.45
C HIS A 318 -17.43 -16.60 12.34
N ARG A 319 -17.13 -16.22 13.60
CA ARG A 319 -16.41 -17.04 14.59
C ARG A 319 -15.07 -17.56 14.06
N LEU A 320 -14.35 -16.72 13.33
CA LEU A 320 -13.02 -17.05 12.80
C LEU A 320 -12.02 -17.20 13.95
N THR A 321 -10.98 -17.99 13.74
CA THR A 321 -9.83 -18.00 14.63
C THR A 321 -9.00 -16.74 14.39
N VAL A 322 -9.04 -15.78 15.32
CA VAL A 322 -8.44 -14.46 15.20
C VAL A 322 -7.46 -14.24 16.35
N PRO A 323 -6.21 -13.81 16.12
CA PRO A 323 -5.30 -13.37 17.17
C PRO A 323 -5.88 -12.12 17.87
N LEU A 324 -6.35 -12.24 19.10
CA LEU A 324 -6.91 -11.12 19.87
C LEU A 324 -5.86 -10.44 20.77
N LEU A 325 -4.75 -11.10 21.01
CA LEU A 325 -3.59 -10.57 21.73
C LEU A 325 -2.33 -10.84 20.93
N PRO A 326 -1.30 -9.99 21.07
CA PRO A 326 -0.01 -10.31 20.49
C PRO A 326 0.51 -11.63 21.07
N GLU A 327 0.86 -12.58 20.23
CA GLU A 327 1.31 -13.90 20.67
C GLU A 327 2.63 -14.28 19.97
N PRO A 328 3.60 -14.85 20.70
CA PRO A 328 4.76 -15.47 20.09
C PRO A 328 4.30 -16.55 19.11
N SER A 329 4.77 -16.48 17.89
CA SER A 329 4.41 -17.41 16.83
C SER A 329 5.55 -17.49 15.85
N ASP A 330 5.73 -18.64 15.23
CA ASP A 330 6.73 -18.85 14.20
C ASP A 330 6.05 -19.24 12.88
N PRO A 331 5.27 -18.34 12.27
CA PRO A 331 4.61 -18.65 11.01
C PRO A 331 5.66 -18.90 9.94
N VAL A 332 5.44 -19.91 9.11
CA VAL A 332 6.28 -20.22 7.96
C VAL A 332 5.65 -19.69 6.69
N ARG A 333 4.33 -19.65 6.65
CA ARG A 333 3.56 -19.27 5.48
C ARG A 333 2.34 -18.42 5.86
N ILE A 334 2.30 -17.22 5.28
CA ILE A 334 1.18 -16.28 5.40
C ILE A 334 0.62 -16.04 3.99
N GLU A 335 -0.69 -16.01 3.86
CA GLU A 335 -1.37 -15.71 2.59
C GLU A 335 -2.10 -14.36 2.74
N CYS A 336 -1.82 -13.39 1.87
CA CYS A 336 -2.55 -12.11 1.80
C CYS A 336 -3.56 -12.17 0.65
N ILE A 337 -4.83 -11.91 0.94
CA ILE A 337 -5.94 -12.05 -0.02
C ILE A 337 -6.63 -10.70 -0.20
N ARG A 338 -6.82 -10.30 -1.46
CA ARG A 338 -7.61 -9.15 -1.88
C ARG A 338 -8.67 -9.56 -2.90
N HIS A 339 -9.92 -9.19 -2.64
CA HIS A 339 -10.96 -9.23 -3.66
C HIS A 339 -10.98 -7.91 -4.43
N GLY A 340 -11.00 -8.02 -5.76
CA GLY A 340 -11.16 -6.89 -6.69
C GLY A 340 -12.63 -6.71 -7.07
N CYS A 341 -12.86 -6.01 -8.19
CA CYS A 341 -14.20 -5.87 -8.75
C CYS A 341 -14.68 -7.20 -9.35
N GLY A 342 -15.94 -7.56 -9.10
CA GLY A 342 -16.51 -8.83 -9.58
C GLY A 342 -15.85 -10.04 -8.89
N GLU A 343 -15.52 -11.07 -9.69
CA GLU A 343 -14.96 -12.33 -9.18
C GLU A 343 -13.41 -12.32 -9.07
N GLN A 344 -12.78 -11.17 -9.26
CA GLN A 344 -11.32 -11.09 -9.25
C GLN A 344 -10.78 -11.28 -7.83
N VAL A 345 -9.79 -12.15 -7.69
CA VAL A 345 -9.08 -12.42 -6.43
C VAL A 345 -7.58 -12.32 -6.68
N GLY A 346 -6.92 -11.50 -5.87
CA GLY A 346 -5.46 -11.45 -5.79
C GLY A 346 -4.99 -12.18 -4.53
N SER A 347 -3.95 -12.98 -4.67
CA SER A 347 -3.30 -13.64 -3.55
C SER A 347 -1.80 -13.46 -3.61
N VAL A 348 -1.22 -13.07 -2.48
CA VAL A 348 0.24 -12.99 -2.29
C VAL A 348 0.64 -13.92 -1.17
N ARG A 349 1.49 -14.87 -1.49
CA ARG A 349 2.08 -15.79 -0.53
C ARG A 349 3.37 -15.22 0.02
N ILE A 350 3.48 -15.22 1.33
CA ILE A 350 4.67 -14.80 2.06
C ILE A 350 5.21 -16.02 2.81
N SER A 351 6.50 -16.31 2.65
CA SER A 351 7.15 -17.42 3.37
C SER A 351 8.57 -17.05 3.78
N ARG A 352 9.09 -17.80 4.77
CA ARG A 352 10.42 -17.60 5.31
C ARG A 352 11.53 -18.03 4.36
#